data_adab0be51f4d26d295059e4f5bee07f5
#
_entry.id   adab0be51f4d26d295059e4f5bee07f5
#
_cell.length_a   1.000
_cell.length_b   1.000
_cell.length_c   1.000
_cell.angle_alpha   90.00
_cell.angle_beta   90.00
_cell.angle_gamma   90.00
#
_symmetry.space_group_name_H-M   'P 1'
#
loop_
_entity.id
_entity.type
_entity.pdbx_description
1 polymer ?
#
loop_
_entity_poly.entity_id
_entity_poly.type
_entity_poly.pdbx_seq_one_letter_code
_entity_poly.pdbx_strand_id
1 'polypeptide(L)'
;DAEIAAVMGHEMVHALEEHSKSKVGAQALTDLALGIGLSAAGVGQTGSAAAQLGSQIGIGLPYSRSLESRADQGGLMLMAKAGYNPQAAISLWEKMNKLDGAGGSSFLSTHPSNSQRIEAMRKNLAAAQAVYNQRR
;
A
#
# COMPACT_ATOMS: atom_id res chain seq x y z
N ASP A 1 -17.73 11.75 -2.39
CA ASP A 1 -17.07 11.43 -3.68
C ASP A 1 -15.56 11.64 -3.64
N ALA A 2 -15.04 12.75 -3.07
CA ALA A 2 -13.59 13.01 -3.05
C ALA A 2 -12.78 11.99 -2.23
N GLU A 3 -13.32 11.47 -1.12
CA GLU A 3 -12.68 10.41 -0.34
C GLU A 3 -12.66 9.08 -1.11
N ILE A 4 -13.69 8.79 -1.90
CA ILE A 4 -13.72 7.63 -2.80
C ILE A 4 -12.65 7.79 -3.88
N ALA A 5 -12.55 8.99 -4.48
CA ALA A 5 -11.52 9.29 -5.47
C ALA A 5 -10.09 9.14 -4.91
N ALA A 6 -9.90 9.42 -3.61
CA ALA A 6 -8.61 9.21 -2.94
C ALA A 6 -8.25 7.72 -2.87
N VAL A 7 -9.18 6.85 -2.45
CA VAL A 7 -8.97 5.39 -2.42
C VAL A 7 -8.71 4.87 -3.83
N MET A 8 -9.56 5.24 -4.80
CA MET A 8 -9.41 4.78 -6.18
C MET A 8 -8.09 5.23 -6.79
N GLY A 9 -7.67 6.47 -6.56
CA GLY A 9 -6.37 6.97 -7.02
C GLY A 9 -5.21 6.19 -6.45
N HIS A 10 -5.25 5.86 -5.17
CA HIS A 10 -4.27 5.02 -4.48
C HIS A 10 -4.19 3.62 -5.11
N GLU A 11 -5.33 2.94 -5.27
CA GLU A 11 -5.40 1.60 -5.88
C GLU A 11 -4.96 1.61 -7.35
N MET A 12 -5.31 2.65 -8.11
CA MET A 12 -4.87 2.78 -9.49
C MET A 12 -3.35 2.87 -9.61
N VAL A 13 -2.66 3.54 -8.69
CA VAL A 13 -1.19 3.58 -8.69
C VAL A 13 -0.61 2.21 -8.38
N HIS A 14 -1.18 1.46 -7.41
CA HIS A 14 -0.77 0.08 -7.17
C HIS A 14 -0.88 -0.78 -8.42
N ALA A 15 -1.95 -0.61 -9.21
CA ALA A 15 -2.14 -1.34 -10.46
C ALA A 15 -1.18 -0.88 -11.57
N LEU A 16 -1.05 0.43 -11.77
CA LEU A 16 -0.21 1.02 -12.83
C LEU A 16 1.29 0.75 -12.62
N GLU A 17 1.75 0.75 -11.38
CA GLU A 17 3.14 0.48 -11.03
C GLU A 17 3.40 -1.01 -10.73
N GLU A 18 2.42 -1.87 -10.97
CA GLU A 18 2.52 -3.32 -10.76
C GLU A 18 3.01 -3.73 -9.37
N HIS A 19 2.61 -2.97 -8.34
CA HIS A 19 3.06 -3.19 -6.96
C HIS A 19 2.73 -4.59 -6.44
N SER A 20 1.66 -5.21 -6.92
CA SER A 20 1.32 -6.61 -6.58
C SER A 20 2.37 -7.60 -7.09
N LYS A 21 2.94 -7.38 -8.28
CA LYS A 21 4.05 -8.22 -8.80
C LYS A 21 5.31 -8.05 -7.95
N SER A 22 5.64 -6.81 -7.57
CA SER A 22 6.79 -6.52 -6.69
C SER A 22 6.62 -7.19 -5.33
N LYS A 23 5.41 -7.19 -4.78
CA LYS A 23 5.07 -7.84 -3.52
C LYS A 23 5.25 -9.36 -3.59
N VAL A 24 4.68 -9.99 -4.62
CA VAL A 24 4.78 -11.45 -4.83
C VAL A 24 6.24 -11.85 -5.09
N GLY A 25 6.97 -11.08 -5.89
CA GLY A 25 8.38 -11.34 -6.17
C GLY A 25 9.25 -11.26 -4.92
N ALA A 26 9.07 -10.25 -4.08
CA ALA A 26 9.79 -10.12 -2.81
C ALA A 26 9.47 -11.26 -1.85
N GLN A 27 8.20 -11.69 -1.77
CA GLN A 27 7.79 -12.82 -0.96
C GLN A 27 8.41 -14.12 -1.47
N ALA A 28 8.37 -14.39 -2.78
CA ALA A 28 8.97 -15.58 -3.38
C ALA A 28 10.48 -15.67 -3.12
N LEU A 29 11.19 -14.53 -3.18
CA LEU A 29 12.61 -14.48 -2.85
C LEU A 29 12.87 -14.79 -1.36
N THR A 30 12.03 -14.27 -0.48
CA THR A 30 12.13 -14.54 0.95
C THR A 30 11.87 -16.00 1.25
N ASP A 31 10.85 -16.60 0.65
CA ASP A 31 10.48 -18.01 0.81
C ASP A 31 11.58 -18.93 0.27
N LEU A 32 12.19 -18.57 -0.87
CA LEU A 32 13.33 -19.29 -1.44
C LEU A 32 14.54 -19.23 -0.51
N ALA A 33 14.87 -18.05 0.02
CA ALA A 33 16.00 -17.88 0.93
C ALA A 33 15.81 -18.68 2.23
N LEU A 34 14.58 -18.66 2.78
CA LEU A 34 14.22 -19.47 3.95
C LEU A 34 14.29 -20.97 3.64
N GLY A 35 13.79 -21.40 2.47
CA GLY A 35 13.86 -22.79 2.02
C GLY A 35 15.26 -23.31 1.89
N ILE A 36 16.18 -22.52 1.31
CA ILE A 36 17.61 -22.84 1.22
C ILE A 36 18.25 -22.90 2.61
N GLY A 37 17.96 -21.92 3.47
CA GLY A 37 18.47 -21.87 4.83
C GLY A 37 18.04 -23.07 5.67
N LEU A 38 16.78 -23.46 5.60
CA LEU A 38 16.22 -24.62 6.29
C LEU A 38 16.78 -25.94 5.77
N SER A 39 16.97 -26.06 4.44
CA SER A 39 17.57 -27.25 3.81
C SER A 39 19.04 -27.41 4.22
N ALA A 40 19.79 -26.31 4.28
CA ALA A 40 21.19 -26.31 4.75
C ALA A 40 21.29 -26.67 6.25
N ALA A 41 20.25 -26.37 7.03
CA ALA A 41 20.13 -26.73 8.44
C ALA A 41 19.66 -28.19 8.69
N GLY A 42 19.44 -28.98 7.62
CA GLY A 42 18.97 -30.37 7.71
C GLY A 42 17.50 -30.54 8.04
N VAL A 43 16.71 -29.49 7.93
CA VAL A 43 15.25 -29.52 8.14
C VAL A 43 14.58 -29.95 6.83
N GLY A 44 14.38 -31.27 6.65
CA GLY A 44 13.71 -31.84 5.49
C GLY A 44 12.27 -31.35 5.31
N GLN A 45 11.51 -31.91 4.43
CA GLN A 45 10.08 -31.71 4.04
C GLN A 45 9.26 -30.50 4.55
N THR A 46 9.61 -29.88 5.67
CA THR A 46 8.99 -28.67 6.21
C THR A 46 9.26 -27.44 5.35
N GLY A 47 10.33 -27.42 4.55
CA GLY A 47 10.66 -26.32 3.65
C GLY A 47 9.63 -26.14 2.52
N SER A 48 9.12 -27.23 1.96
CA SER A 48 8.10 -27.18 0.89
C SER A 48 6.74 -26.71 1.40
N ALA A 49 6.36 -27.09 2.63
CA ALA A 49 5.12 -26.65 3.27
C ALA A 49 5.19 -25.16 3.66
N ALA A 50 6.35 -24.69 4.14
CA ALA A 50 6.57 -23.27 4.43
C ALA A 50 6.54 -22.40 3.18
N ALA A 51 7.12 -22.85 2.06
CA ALA A 51 7.08 -22.15 0.79
C ALA A 51 5.65 -22.09 0.20
N GLN A 52 4.86 -23.18 0.32
CA GLN A 52 3.46 -23.17 -0.09
C GLN A 52 2.58 -22.27 0.78
N LEU A 53 2.81 -22.26 2.10
CA LEU A 53 2.13 -21.35 3.02
C LEU A 53 2.51 -19.88 2.72
N GLY A 54 3.77 -19.60 2.47
CA GLY A 54 4.25 -18.27 2.11
C GLY A 54 3.60 -17.71 0.85
N SER A 55 3.44 -18.53 -0.20
CA SER A 55 2.78 -18.14 -1.45
C SER A 55 1.28 -17.85 -1.27
N GLN A 56 0.59 -18.58 -0.39
CA GLN A 56 -0.82 -18.33 -0.07
C GLN A 56 -1.02 -17.12 0.83
N ILE A 57 -0.11 -16.88 1.76
CA ILE A 57 -0.13 -15.71 2.67
C ILE A 57 0.27 -14.43 1.93
N GLY A 58 1.11 -14.52 0.90
CA GLY A 58 1.64 -13.37 0.15
C GLY A 58 0.57 -12.42 -0.41
N ILE A 59 -0.61 -12.94 -0.75
CA ILE A 59 -1.73 -12.11 -1.24
C ILE A 59 -2.34 -11.26 -0.12
N GLY A 60 -2.36 -11.77 1.13
CA GLY A 60 -2.90 -11.08 2.30
C GLY A 60 -1.90 -10.20 3.06
N LEU A 61 -0.60 -10.24 2.70
CA LEU A 61 0.41 -9.43 3.37
C LEU A 61 0.29 -7.94 3.03
N PRO A 62 0.59 -7.05 3.99
CA PRO A 62 0.59 -5.62 3.72
C PRO A 62 1.64 -5.24 2.68
N TYR A 63 1.35 -4.21 1.90
CA TYR A 63 2.34 -3.59 1.00
C TYR A 63 3.47 -2.96 1.82
N SER A 64 4.66 -2.89 1.23
CA SER A 64 5.79 -2.22 1.89
C SER A 64 5.51 -0.72 2.03
N ARG A 65 6.10 -0.10 3.04
CA ARG A 65 5.92 1.34 3.31
C ARG A 65 6.31 2.23 2.11
N SER A 66 7.30 1.80 1.33
CA SER A 66 7.72 2.54 0.13
C SER A 66 6.68 2.47 -0.98
N LEU A 67 6.06 1.30 -1.21
CA LEU A 67 5.00 1.13 -2.19
C LEU A 67 3.74 1.90 -1.79
N GLU A 68 3.37 1.88 -0.51
CA GLU A 68 2.27 2.67 0.02
C GLU A 68 2.51 4.18 -0.16
N SER A 69 3.73 4.66 0.15
CA SER A 69 4.07 6.08 -0.03
C SER A 69 4.00 6.52 -1.50
N ARG A 70 4.41 5.65 -2.44
CA ARG A 70 4.29 5.91 -3.88
C ARG A 70 2.83 5.94 -4.31
N ALA A 71 2.02 5.00 -3.84
CA ALA A 71 0.59 4.96 -4.11
C ALA A 71 -0.13 6.20 -3.56
N ASP A 72 0.22 6.65 -2.37
CA ASP A 72 -0.32 7.88 -1.78
C ASP A 72 0.00 9.13 -2.62
N GLN A 73 1.27 9.28 -3.02
CA GLN A 73 1.69 10.45 -3.80
C GLN A 73 1.07 10.45 -5.20
N GLY A 74 1.10 9.31 -5.89
CA GLY A 74 0.51 9.16 -7.21
C GLY A 74 -1.00 9.32 -7.17
N GLY A 75 -1.66 8.73 -6.17
CA GLY A 75 -3.10 8.82 -5.95
C GLY A 75 -3.56 10.25 -5.69
N LEU A 76 -2.80 11.01 -4.88
CA LEU A 76 -3.06 12.43 -4.63
C LEU A 76 -3.06 13.24 -5.94
N MET A 77 -2.09 12.98 -6.82
CA MET A 77 -2.00 13.65 -8.11
C MET A 77 -3.08 13.20 -9.09
N LEU A 78 -3.44 11.92 -9.11
CA LEU A 78 -4.50 11.40 -9.96
C LEU A 78 -5.86 12.01 -9.61
N MET A 79 -6.23 12.03 -8.31
CA MET A 79 -7.49 12.62 -7.89
C MET A 79 -7.55 14.13 -8.19
N ALA A 80 -6.45 14.86 -8.02
CA ALA A 80 -6.37 16.29 -8.36
C ALA A 80 -6.56 16.53 -9.86
N LYS A 81 -5.90 15.72 -10.71
CA LYS A 81 -6.09 15.74 -12.17
C LYS A 81 -7.52 15.39 -12.59
N ALA A 82 -8.19 14.53 -11.84
CA ALA A 82 -9.60 14.18 -12.07
C ALA A 82 -10.60 15.24 -11.54
N GLY A 83 -10.11 16.33 -10.95
CA GLY A 83 -10.96 17.43 -10.43
C GLY A 83 -11.52 17.18 -9.04
N TYR A 84 -10.93 16.28 -8.27
CA TYR A 84 -11.28 16.05 -6.86
C TYR A 84 -10.29 16.74 -5.92
N ASN A 85 -10.81 17.35 -4.87
CA ASN A 85 -9.97 18.08 -3.91
C ASN A 85 -9.03 17.13 -3.17
N PRO A 86 -7.69 17.27 -3.34
CA PRO A 86 -6.72 16.36 -2.75
C PRO A 86 -6.64 16.42 -1.22
N GLN A 87 -7.15 17.49 -0.58
CA GLN A 87 -7.28 17.57 0.87
C GLN A 87 -8.13 16.43 1.44
N ALA A 88 -9.10 15.92 0.67
CA ALA A 88 -9.95 14.82 1.10
C ALA A 88 -9.18 13.50 1.32
N ALA A 89 -8.06 13.28 0.61
CA ALA A 89 -7.21 12.13 0.85
C ALA A 89 -6.61 12.17 2.26
N ILE A 90 -6.08 13.30 2.67
CA ILE A 90 -5.51 13.47 4.01
C ILE A 90 -6.58 13.23 5.08
N SER A 91 -7.75 13.86 4.93
CA SER A 91 -8.87 13.69 5.86
C SER A 91 -9.31 12.23 5.98
N LEU A 92 -9.34 11.50 4.87
CA LEU A 92 -9.67 10.08 4.85
C LEU A 92 -8.64 9.25 5.63
N TRP A 93 -7.34 9.43 5.33
CA TRP A 93 -6.29 8.67 6.02
C TRP A 93 -6.19 9.00 7.50
N GLU A 94 -6.48 10.24 7.91
CA GLU A 94 -6.61 10.60 9.33
C GLU A 94 -7.76 9.87 10.03
N LYS A 95 -8.91 9.74 9.35
CA LYS A 95 -10.05 8.94 9.86
C LYS A 95 -9.67 7.47 9.97
N MET A 96 -9.05 6.89 8.94
CA MET A 96 -8.64 5.50 8.90
C MET A 96 -7.59 5.19 9.98
N ASN A 97 -6.63 6.09 10.19
CA ASN A 97 -5.62 5.94 11.23
C ASN A 97 -6.23 5.91 12.66
N LYS A 98 -7.32 6.64 12.89
CA LYS A 98 -8.07 6.58 14.15
C LYS A 98 -8.83 5.26 14.31
N LEU A 99 -9.35 4.71 13.21
CA LEU A 99 -10.09 3.44 13.23
C LEU A 99 -9.17 2.23 13.40
N ASP A 100 -7.93 2.30 12.95
CA ASP A 100 -6.95 1.21 13.08
C ASP A 100 -6.70 0.84 14.55
N GLY A 101 -6.69 1.82 15.44
CA GLY A 101 -6.61 1.61 16.89
C GLY A 101 -7.86 0.96 17.53
N ALA A 102 -8.98 0.87 16.81
CA ALA A 102 -10.26 0.39 17.31
C ALA A 102 -10.70 -0.96 16.72
N GLY A 103 -9.80 -1.69 16.05
CA GLY A 103 -10.11 -3.01 15.47
C GLY A 103 -10.24 -3.08 13.96
N GLY A 104 -9.64 -2.11 13.28
CA GLY A 104 -9.27 -2.05 11.85
C GLY A 104 -10.29 -2.54 10.80
N SER A 105 -10.24 -1.96 9.62
CA SER A 105 -10.94 -2.50 8.44
C SER A 105 -10.06 -3.53 7.72
N SER A 106 -10.66 -4.44 6.96
CA SER A 106 -9.92 -5.39 6.11
C SER A 106 -8.99 -4.68 5.10
N PHE A 107 -9.30 -3.45 4.71
CA PHE A 107 -8.47 -2.61 3.88
C PHE A 107 -7.15 -2.25 4.58
N LEU A 108 -7.18 -1.89 5.87
CA LEU A 108 -5.99 -1.54 6.64
C LEU A 108 -5.06 -2.73 6.90
N SER A 109 -5.54 -3.97 6.78
CA SER A 109 -4.69 -5.16 6.89
C SER A 109 -3.69 -5.28 5.72
N THR A 110 -4.06 -4.81 4.53
CA THR A 110 -3.20 -4.79 3.34
C THR A 110 -2.55 -3.43 3.08
N HIS A 111 -3.17 -2.33 3.55
CA HIS A 111 -2.73 -0.94 3.40
C HIS A 111 -2.61 -0.26 4.77
N PRO A 112 -1.59 -0.60 5.58
CA PRO A 112 -1.47 -0.06 6.93
C PRO A 112 -1.39 1.46 6.93
N SER A 113 -2.24 2.11 7.71
CA SER A 113 -2.17 3.55 7.94
C SER A 113 -1.12 3.86 9.00
N ASN A 114 -0.46 4.98 8.88
CA ASN A 114 0.41 5.53 9.92
C ASN A 114 0.62 7.05 9.73
N SER A 115 1.06 7.71 10.81
CA SER A 115 1.29 9.15 10.80
C SER A 115 2.36 9.61 9.80
N GLN A 116 3.34 8.77 9.49
CA GLN A 116 4.39 9.11 8.52
C GLN A 116 3.84 9.20 7.08
N ARG A 117 2.88 8.34 6.70
CA ARG A 117 2.20 8.40 5.41
C ARG A 117 1.40 9.69 5.29
N ILE A 118 0.62 10.03 6.32
CA ILE A 118 -0.17 11.27 6.37
C ILE A 118 0.73 12.50 6.24
N GLU A 119 1.85 12.52 6.94
CA GLU A 119 2.82 13.62 6.87
C GLU A 119 3.46 13.73 5.48
N ALA A 120 3.80 12.61 4.84
CA ALA A 120 4.32 12.60 3.48
C ALA A 120 3.28 13.14 2.47
N MET A 121 2.01 12.78 2.61
CA MET A 121 0.93 13.33 1.79
C MET A 121 0.77 14.85 2.00
N ARG A 122 0.85 15.34 3.25
CA ARG A 122 0.78 16.79 3.53
C ARG A 122 1.90 17.57 2.84
N LYS A 123 3.11 17.02 2.78
CA LYS A 123 4.24 17.64 2.05
C LYS A 123 3.98 17.77 0.56
N ASN A 124 3.24 16.83 -0.03
CA ASN A 124 2.91 16.82 -1.46
C ASN A 124 1.58 17.53 -1.77
N LEU A 125 0.82 17.92 -0.75
CA LEU A 125 -0.51 18.50 -0.91
C LEU A 125 -0.51 19.78 -1.76
N ALA A 126 0.47 20.67 -1.53
CA ALA A 126 0.54 21.94 -2.25
C ALA A 126 0.65 21.75 -3.77
N ALA A 127 1.47 20.78 -4.22
CA ALA A 127 1.61 20.44 -5.63
C ALA A 127 0.30 19.88 -6.21
N ALA A 128 -0.35 18.97 -5.51
CA ALA A 128 -1.63 18.41 -5.94
C ALA A 128 -2.74 19.47 -5.95
N GLN A 129 -2.75 20.39 -4.97
CA GLN A 129 -3.72 21.49 -4.90
C GLN A 129 -3.54 22.46 -6.07
N ALA A 130 -2.30 22.73 -6.50
CA ALA A 130 -2.04 23.56 -7.68
C ALA A 130 -2.64 22.91 -8.96
N VAL A 131 -2.48 21.59 -9.13
CA VAL A 131 -3.07 20.84 -10.25
C VAL A 131 -4.60 20.90 -10.19
N TYR A 132 -5.19 20.68 -9.03
CA TYR A 132 -6.64 20.76 -8.83
C TYR A 132 -7.21 22.14 -9.19
N ASN A 133 -6.53 23.22 -8.75
CA ASN A 133 -6.97 24.59 -8.99
C ASN A 133 -6.94 24.98 -10.48
N GLN A 134 -6.04 24.37 -11.28
CA GLN A 134 -6.00 24.58 -12.74
C GLN A 134 -7.17 23.95 -13.49
N ARG A 135 -7.93 23.05 -12.84
CA ARG A 135 -9.08 22.34 -13.40
C ARG A 135 -10.42 22.99 -13.07
N ARG A 136 -10.43 24.03 -12.25
CA ARG A 136 -11.60 24.83 -11.88
C ARG A 136 -11.70 26.07 -12.73
#